data_642616f992f903765b2e693831d8b2c3
#
_entry.id   642616f992f903765b2e693831d8b2c3
#
_cell.length_a   1.000
_cell.length_b   1.000
_cell.length_c   1.000
_cell.angle_alpha   90.00
_cell.angle_beta   90.00
_cell.angle_gamma   90.00
#
_symmetry.space_group_name_H-M   'P 1'
#
loop_
_entity.id
_entity.type
_entity.pdbx_description
1 polymer ?
#
loop_
_entity_poly.entity_id
_entity_poly.type
_entity_poly.pdbx_seq_one_letter_code
_entity_poly.pdbx_strand_id
1 'polypeptide(L)'
;MREVVWVHSQRIAPYKTLILNELCYYPLELDPALFNALIFTSKNAVFSLLETLKNSPKLKMLQNIPAYALSEPTAKTLQDHHFKVAFIGEKAHGKEFSKEILPLLEKKSVLYLRAKEIASSLDTILLKHGIDFKQAVVYENKLKHLTLSEQNALKPKEKSVLIFTAISHAKAFLHYFEFLENYTAISIGNTTASYLQEQGIPSYIAQKPSLEACLELALNLKS
;
A
#
# COMPACT_ATOMS: atom_id res chain seq x y z
N MET A 1 26.33 6.92 18.99
CA MET A 1 25.56 5.79 18.46
C MET A 1 24.57 6.36 17.45
N ARG A 2 24.52 5.82 16.22
CA ARG A 2 23.58 6.27 15.18
C ARG A 2 22.13 5.99 15.58
N GLU A 3 21.21 6.92 15.32
CA GLU A 3 19.79 6.74 15.55
C GLU A 3 19.20 5.89 14.42
N VAL A 4 18.42 4.85 14.75
CA VAL A 4 17.63 4.10 13.78
C VAL A 4 16.25 4.76 13.69
N VAL A 5 15.85 5.17 12.48
CA VAL A 5 14.60 5.87 12.22
C VAL A 5 13.82 5.13 11.13
N TRP A 6 12.61 4.74 11.44
CA TRP A 6 11.69 4.16 10.48
C TRP A 6 10.92 5.25 9.74
N VAL A 7 10.79 5.11 8.44
CA VAL A 7 9.81 5.85 7.66
C VAL A 7 8.71 4.86 7.27
N HIS A 8 7.60 4.90 8.01
CA HIS A 8 6.58 3.87 7.96
C HIS A 8 5.18 4.43 8.22
N SER A 9 4.13 3.69 7.86
CA SER A 9 2.73 4.09 8.07
C SER A 9 2.23 3.88 9.50
N GLN A 10 2.94 3.09 10.32
CA GLN A 10 2.60 2.78 11.70
C GLN A 10 3.83 2.91 12.60
N ARG A 11 3.61 3.19 13.88
CA ARG A 11 4.69 3.27 14.87
C ARG A 11 5.39 1.93 15.05
N ILE A 12 6.71 1.93 15.02
CA ILE A 12 7.59 0.77 15.24
C ILE A 12 8.34 1.00 16.56
N ALA A 13 7.75 0.55 17.67
CA ALA A 13 8.41 0.67 18.97
C ALA A 13 9.60 -0.27 19.11
N PRO A 14 10.65 0.09 19.86
CA PRO A 14 10.85 1.35 20.60
C PRO A 14 11.52 2.48 19.77
N TYR A 15 11.61 2.32 18.46
CA TYR A 15 12.37 3.21 17.58
C TYR A 15 11.58 4.46 17.19
N LYS A 16 12.30 5.53 16.84
CA LYS A 16 11.70 6.70 16.21
C LYS A 16 11.06 6.28 14.89
N THR A 17 9.81 6.67 14.68
CA THR A 17 9.09 6.40 13.44
C THR A 17 8.53 7.69 12.88
N LEU A 18 8.87 8.00 11.64
CA LEU A 18 8.29 9.08 10.88
C LEU A 18 7.04 8.57 10.16
N ILE A 19 5.87 9.00 10.63
CA ILE A 19 4.58 8.69 10.02
C ILE A 19 4.15 9.94 9.23
N LEU A 20 4.61 10.02 7.98
CA LEU A 20 4.48 11.20 7.12
C LEU A 20 3.29 11.14 6.17
N ASN A 21 2.62 9.98 6.11
CA ASN A 21 1.44 9.75 5.29
C ASN A 21 0.24 9.41 6.18
N GLU A 22 -0.94 9.66 5.65
CA GLU A 22 -2.21 9.24 6.22
C GLU A 22 -3.09 8.59 5.15
N LEU A 23 -3.89 7.60 5.56
CA LEU A 23 -4.89 6.99 4.70
C LEU A 23 -6.19 7.79 4.81
N CYS A 24 -6.65 8.32 3.68
CA CYS A 24 -7.95 8.94 3.55
C CYS A 24 -8.91 7.97 2.87
N TYR A 25 -10.03 7.69 3.50
CA TYR A 25 -11.07 6.81 2.96
C TYR A 25 -12.18 7.62 2.29
N TYR A 26 -12.69 7.10 1.18
CA TYR A 26 -13.75 7.71 0.40
C TYR A 26 -14.98 6.81 0.35
N PRO A 27 -16.19 7.39 0.48
CA PRO A 27 -17.42 6.60 0.41
C PRO A 27 -17.60 5.99 -0.99
N LEU A 28 -18.19 4.81 -1.05
CA LEU A 28 -18.59 4.18 -2.30
C LEU A 28 -19.92 4.78 -2.76
N GLU A 29 -19.90 5.54 -3.85
CA GLU A 29 -21.09 6.19 -4.42
C GLU A 29 -21.89 5.24 -5.33
N LEU A 30 -21.22 4.22 -5.92
CA LEU A 30 -21.86 3.27 -6.83
C LEU A 30 -22.82 2.33 -6.09
N ASP A 31 -23.86 1.86 -6.81
CA ASP A 31 -24.77 0.84 -6.30
C ASP A 31 -24.13 -0.54 -6.45
N PRO A 32 -23.91 -1.30 -5.35
CA PRO A 32 -23.36 -2.65 -5.41
C PRO A 32 -24.20 -3.64 -6.22
N ALA A 33 -25.52 -3.42 -6.32
CA ALA A 33 -26.43 -4.33 -7.06
C ALA A 33 -26.12 -4.43 -8.55
N LEU A 34 -25.36 -3.47 -9.10
CA LEU A 34 -24.97 -3.46 -10.52
C LEU A 34 -23.80 -4.42 -10.82
N PHE A 35 -23.19 -5.02 -9.80
CA PHE A 35 -21.98 -5.82 -9.95
C PHE A 35 -22.15 -7.23 -9.43
N ASN A 36 -21.46 -8.17 -10.06
CA ASN A 36 -21.43 -9.58 -9.66
C ASN A 36 -20.00 -10.13 -9.44
N ALA A 37 -19.00 -9.24 -9.50
CA ALA A 37 -17.62 -9.54 -9.15
C ALA A 37 -16.94 -8.29 -8.58
N LEU A 38 -16.09 -8.47 -7.54
CA LEU A 38 -15.30 -7.41 -6.92
C LEU A 38 -13.80 -7.69 -7.08
N ILE A 39 -13.00 -6.68 -7.38
CA ILE A 39 -11.53 -6.80 -7.39
C ILE A 39 -10.94 -5.94 -6.28
N PHE A 40 -10.05 -6.56 -5.48
CA PHE A 40 -9.28 -5.89 -4.43
C PHE A 40 -7.79 -6.14 -4.63
N THR A 41 -7.03 -5.07 -4.83
CA THR A 41 -5.56 -5.12 -4.93
C THR A 41 -4.86 -4.74 -3.63
N SER A 42 -5.63 -4.35 -2.59
CA SER A 42 -5.08 -3.94 -1.28
C SER A 42 -6.11 -4.12 -0.17
N LYS A 43 -5.62 -4.52 1.01
CA LYS A 43 -6.42 -4.53 2.25
C LYS A 43 -6.99 -3.15 2.63
N ASN A 44 -6.34 -2.06 2.21
CA ASN A 44 -6.83 -0.71 2.50
C ASN A 44 -8.17 -0.40 1.81
N ALA A 45 -8.45 -1.00 0.65
CA ALA A 45 -9.76 -0.90 0.02
C ALA A 45 -10.85 -1.60 0.85
N VAL A 46 -10.51 -2.72 1.49
CA VAL A 46 -11.44 -3.41 2.42
C VAL A 46 -11.72 -2.52 3.62
N PHE A 47 -10.68 -2.01 4.28
CA PHE A 47 -10.83 -1.12 5.44
C PHE A 47 -11.63 0.13 5.13
N SER A 48 -11.44 0.70 3.92
CA SER A 48 -12.22 1.85 3.48
C SER A 48 -13.72 1.54 3.43
N LEU A 49 -14.11 0.39 2.84
CA LEU A 49 -15.52 -0.02 2.81
C LEU A 49 -16.08 -0.25 4.22
N LEU A 50 -15.31 -0.89 5.09
CA LEU A 50 -15.73 -1.13 6.47
C LEU A 50 -15.97 0.16 7.24
N GLU A 51 -15.10 1.15 7.07
CA GLU A 51 -15.21 2.44 7.74
C GLU A 51 -16.35 3.29 7.17
N THR A 52 -16.40 3.42 5.84
CA THR A 52 -17.33 4.34 5.17
C THR A 52 -18.75 3.77 5.03
N LEU A 53 -18.91 2.45 5.08
CA LEU A 53 -20.20 1.76 4.95
C LEU A 53 -20.65 1.04 6.23
N LYS A 54 -20.04 1.33 7.37
CA LYS A 54 -20.24 0.64 8.67
C LYS A 54 -21.71 0.37 9.03
N ASN A 55 -22.59 1.31 8.72
CA ASN A 55 -24.04 1.21 9.02
C ASN A 55 -24.90 1.16 7.76
N SER A 56 -24.32 0.86 6.61
CA SER A 56 -25.00 0.85 5.33
C SER A 56 -25.35 -0.57 4.90
N PRO A 57 -26.56 -0.82 4.38
CA PRO A 57 -26.92 -2.12 3.78
C PRO A 57 -26.01 -2.47 2.59
N LYS A 58 -25.39 -1.49 1.95
CA LYS A 58 -24.43 -1.70 0.86
C LYS A 58 -23.25 -2.59 1.28
N LEU A 59 -22.77 -2.51 2.53
CA LEU A 59 -21.69 -3.35 3.01
C LEU A 59 -22.05 -4.82 2.93
N LYS A 60 -23.23 -5.18 3.43
CA LYS A 60 -23.74 -6.58 3.38
C LYS A 60 -23.95 -7.08 1.95
N MET A 61 -24.37 -6.20 1.04
CA MET A 61 -24.46 -6.54 -0.38
C MET A 61 -23.09 -6.87 -0.96
N LEU A 62 -22.09 -6.01 -0.73
CA LEU A 62 -20.71 -6.21 -1.18
C LEU A 62 -20.10 -7.50 -0.61
N GLN A 63 -20.33 -7.80 0.66
CA GLN A 63 -19.84 -9.05 1.30
C GLN A 63 -20.35 -10.30 0.62
N ASN A 64 -21.52 -10.25 -0.04
CA ASN A 64 -22.11 -11.38 -0.75
C ASN A 64 -21.66 -11.53 -2.21
N ILE A 65 -21.02 -10.53 -2.78
CA ILE A 65 -20.47 -10.58 -4.14
C ILE A 65 -19.11 -11.28 -4.12
N PRO A 66 -18.83 -12.22 -5.07
CA PRO A 66 -17.52 -12.86 -5.18
C PRO A 66 -16.38 -11.86 -5.33
N ALA A 67 -15.38 -11.95 -4.44
CA ALA A 67 -14.22 -11.06 -4.40
C ALA A 67 -12.95 -11.76 -4.92
N TYR A 68 -12.21 -11.07 -5.76
CA TYR A 68 -10.94 -11.49 -6.35
C TYR A 68 -9.82 -10.66 -5.69
N ALA A 69 -8.99 -11.31 -4.88
CA ALA A 69 -7.93 -10.66 -4.12
C ALA A 69 -6.57 -10.83 -4.79
N LEU A 70 -5.82 -9.74 -4.92
CA LEU A 70 -4.47 -9.76 -5.51
C LEU A 70 -3.49 -10.64 -4.73
N SER A 71 -3.66 -10.76 -3.40
CA SER A 71 -2.70 -11.42 -2.53
C SER A 71 -3.37 -12.04 -1.30
N GLU A 72 -2.68 -13.02 -0.70
CA GLU A 72 -3.11 -13.69 0.53
C GLU A 72 -3.44 -12.71 1.69
N PRO A 73 -2.62 -11.67 2.00
CA PRO A 73 -2.97 -10.72 3.05
C PRO A 73 -4.26 -9.94 2.77
N THR A 74 -4.57 -9.66 1.49
CA THR A 74 -5.83 -9.01 1.09
C THR A 74 -7.00 -9.99 1.23
N ALA A 75 -6.82 -11.24 0.80
CA ALA A 75 -7.82 -12.28 0.91
C ALA A 75 -8.17 -12.56 2.38
N LYS A 76 -7.16 -12.71 3.23
CA LYS A 76 -7.36 -12.89 4.67
C LYS A 76 -8.17 -11.74 5.28
N THR A 77 -7.84 -10.49 4.94
CA THR A 77 -8.60 -9.33 5.43
C THR A 77 -10.06 -9.39 4.96
N LEU A 78 -10.32 -9.77 3.71
CA LEU A 78 -11.67 -9.96 3.19
C LEU A 78 -12.44 -11.05 3.97
N GLN A 79 -11.83 -12.22 4.21
CA GLN A 79 -12.40 -13.34 4.94
C GLN A 79 -12.70 -12.97 6.41
N ASP A 80 -11.74 -12.32 7.09
CA ASP A 80 -11.89 -11.85 8.48
C ASP A 80 -13.09 -10.89 8.64
N HIS A 81 -13.48 -10.22 7.54
CA HIS A 81 -14.61 -9.31 7.47
C HIS A 81 -15.80 -9.84 6.65
N HIS A 82 -15.93 -11.17 6.55
CA HIS A 82 -17.08 -11.89 5.98
C HIS A 82 -17.36 -11.66 4.48
N PHE A 83 -16.37 -11.23 3.70
CA PHE A 83 -16.49 -11.19 2.24
C PHE A 83 -16.31 -12.59 1.64
N LYS A 84 -17.04 -12.87 0.57
CA LYS A 84 -16.90 -14.11 -0.20
C LYS A 84 -15.70 -14.06 -1.11
N VAL A 85 -14.55 -14.57 -0.68
CA VAL A 85 -13.35 -14.66 -1.52
C VAL A 85 -13.51 -15.80 -2.52
N ALA A 86 -13.52 -15.47 -3.81
CA ALA A 86 -13.64 -16.42 -4.92
C ALA A 86 -12.29 -16.79 -5.54
N PHE A 87 -11.28 -15.89 -5.43
CA PHE A 87 -9.96 -16.11 -6.00
C PHE A 87 -8.89 -15.33 -5.23
N ILE A 88 -7.70 -15.92 -5.15
CA ILE A 88 -6.51 -15.31 -4.55
C ILE A 88 -5.38 -15.45 -5.56
N GLY A 89 -4.73 -14.32 -5.92
CA GLY A 89 -3.60 -14.31 -6.83
C GLY A 89 -2.39 -15.04 -6.23
N GLU A 90 -1.73 -15.86 -7.02
CA GLU A 90 -0.54 -16.61 -6.61
C GLU A 90 0.69 -15.71 -6.43
N LYS A 91 0.84 -14.74 -7.33
CA LYS A 91 1.93 -13.76 -7.32
C LYS A 91 1.34 -12.38 -7.05
N ALA A 92 1.76 -11.74 -5.97
CA ALA A 92 1.26 -10.43 -5.54
C ALA A 92 1.66 -9.26 -6.51
N HIS A 93 1.65 -9.50 -7.83
CA HIS A 93 1.97 -8.56 -8.88
C HIS A 93 0.79 -8.40 -9.83
N GLY A 94 0.38 -7.16 -10.09
CA GLY A 94 -0.83 -6.85 -10.85
C GLY A 94 -0.87 -7.42 -12.27
N LYS A 95 0.26 -7.58 -12.95
CA LYS A 95 0.33 -8.13 -14.32
C LYS A 95 0.05 -9.65 -14.35
N GLU A 96 0.60 -10.40 -13.40
CA GLU A 96 0.35 -11.84 -13.26
C GLU A 96 -1.09 -12.07 -12.81
N PHE A 97 -1.52 -11.37 -11.80
CA PHE A 97 -2.89 -11.41 -11.30
C PHE A 97 -3.93 -11.15 -12.40
N SER A 98 -3.68 -10.16 -13.28
CA SER A 98 -4.61 -9.90 -14.39
C SER A 98 -4.79 -11.12 -15.29
N LYS A 99 -3.71 -11.84 -15.63
CA LYS A 99 -3.77 -13.05 -16.47
C LYS A 99 -4.58 -14.16 -15.80
N GLU A 100 -4.46 -14.29 -14.48
CA GLU A 100 -5.14 -15.30 -13.69
C GLU A 100 -6.65 -15.03 -13.62
N ILE A 101 -7.06 -13.77 -13.45
CA ILE A 101 -8.49 -13.43 -13.25
C ILE A 101 -9.27 -13.20 -14.55
N LEU A 102 -8.62 -12.82 -15.66
CA LEU A 102 -9.31 -12.52 -16.92
C LEU A 102 -10.30 -13.61 -17.35
N PRO A 103 -9.96 -14.93 -17.39
CA PRO A 103 -10.90 -15.97 -17.74
C PRO A 103 -12.07 -16.10 -16.76
N LEU A 104 -11.86 -15.72 -15.50
CA LEU A 104 -12.85 -15.80 -14.43
C LEU A 104 -13.83 -14.61 -14.43
N LEU A 105 -13.48 -13.54 -15.13
CA LEU A 105 -14.26 -12.29 -15.21
C LEU A 105 -15.10 -12.18 -16.48
N GLU A 106 -14.98 -13.13 -17.40
CA GLU A 106 -15.82 -13.16 -18.61
C GLU A 106 -17.31 -13.09 -18.25
N LYS A 107 -18.05 -12.24 -18.97
CA LYS A 107 -19.50 -12.02 -18.78
C LYS A 107 -19.90 -11.53 -17.38
N LYS A 108 -18.96 -10.97 -16.61
CA LYS A 108 -19.24 -10.36 -15.31
C LYS A 108 -19.24 -8.85 -15.39
N SER A 109 -20.12 -8.22 -14.60
CA SER A 109 -20.06 -6.80 -14.30
C SER A 109 -19.17 -6.62 -13.07
N VAL A 110 -17.99 -6.05 -13.27
CA VAL A 110 -16.92 -6.02 -12.27
C VAL A 110 -16.83 -4.65 -11.61
N LEU A 111 -16.69 -4.62 -10.28
CA LEU A 111 -16.32 -3.42 -9.54
C LEU A 111 -14.86 -3.54 -9.04
N TYR A 112 -13.97 -2.70 -9.57
CA TYR A 112 -12.59 -2.60 -9.12
C TYR A 112 -12.46 -1.52 -8.05
N LEU A 113 -12.25 -1.94 -6.80
CA LEU A 113 -12.09 -1.09 -5.62
C LEU A 113 -10.60 -0.81 -5.40
N ARG A 114 -10.17 0.44 -5.59
CA ARG A 114 -8.76 0.77 -5.67
C ARG A 114 -8.34 2.04 -4.96
N ALA A 115 -7.03 2.22 -4.82
CA ALA A 115 -6.43 3.49 -4.44
C ALA A 115 -6.63 4.55 -5.55
N LYS A 116 -6.51 5.81 -5.20
CA LYS A 116 -6.45 6.91 -6.16
C LYS A 116 -5.23 6.76 -7.07
N GLU A 117 -4.06 6.50 -6.50
CA GLU A 117 -2.85 6.14 -7.25
C GLU A 117 -2.70 4.62 -7.28
N ILE A 118 -2.56 4.05 -8.46
CA ILE A 118 -2.35 2.61 -8.68
C ILE A 118 -0.95 2.36 -9.23
N ALA A 119 -0.29 1.34 -8.68
CA ALA A 119 1.03 0.91 -9.16
C ALA A 119 0.94 -0.12 -10.30
N SER A 120 -0.25 -0.66 -10.58
CA SER A 120 -0.48 -1.69 -11.59
C SER A 120 -1.27 -1.13 -12.78
N SER A 121 -1.06 -1.72 -13.96
CA SER A 121 -1.84 -1.44 -15.16
C SER A 121 -3.10 -2.32 -15.29
N LEU A 122 -3.65 -2.78 -14.16
CA LEU A 122 -4.79 -3.72 -14.16
C LEU A 122 -6.00 -3.17 -14.89
N ASP A 123 -6.35 -1.91 -14.67
CA ASP A 123 -7.44 -1.21 -15.35
C ASP A 123 -7.26 -1.19 -16.87
N THR A 124 -6.07 -0.87 -17.34
CA THR A 124 -5.72 -0.88 -18.76
C THR A 124 -5.83 -2.29 -19.36
N ILE A 125 -5.42 -3.32 -18.60
CA ILE A 125 -5.50 -4.71 -19.04
C ILE A 125 -6.96 -5.17 -19.11
N LEU A 126 -7.78 -4.89 -18.12
CA LEU A 126 -9.22 -5.21 -18.11
C LEU A 126 -9.93 -4.56 -19.31
N LEU A 127 -9.65 -3.28 -19.56
CA LEU A 127 -10.20 -2.55 -20.70
C LEU A 127 -9.82 -3.19 -22.04
N LYS A 128 -8.53 -3.51 -22.22
CA LYS A 128 -8.00 -4.13 -23.44
C LYS A 128 -8.65 -5.49 -23.76
N HIS A 129 -9.06 -6.23 -22.72
CA HIS A 129 -9.70 -7.54 -22.89
C HIS A 129 -11.23 -7.48 -22.89
N GLY A 130 -11.82 -6.28 -22.97
CA GLY A 130 -13.25 -6.10 -23.09
C GLY A 130 -14.06 -6.52 -21.84
N ILE A 131 -13.43 -6.54 -20.66
CA ILE A 131 -14.15 -6.80 -19.40
C ILE A 131 -15.07 -5.63 -19.10
N ASP A 132 -16.34 -5.91 -18.81
CA ASP A 132 -17.29 -4.91 -18.30
C ASP A 132 -16.94 -4.57 -16.85
N PHE A 133 -16.31 -3.41 -16.61
CA PHE A 133 -15.92 -3.01 -15.26
C PHE A 133 -16.08 -1.53 -15.01
N LYS A 134 -16.35 -1.20 -13.75
CA LYS A 134 -16.23 0.16 -13.22
C LYS A 134 -15.18 0.22 -12.13
N GLN A 135 -14.56 1.39 -11.99
CA GLN A 135 -13.57 1.65 -10.96
C GLN A 135 -14.19 2.53 -9.88
N ALA A 136 -13.90 2.20 -8.62
CA ALA A 136 -14.18 3.08 -7.48
C ALA A 136 -12.89 3.39 -6.75
N VAL A 137 -12.53 4.66 -6.68
CA VAL A 137 -11.47 5.15 -5.81
C VAL A 137 -12.04 5.22 -4.40
N VAL A 138 -11.64 4.29 -3.56
CA VAL A 138 -12.15 4.18 -2.18
C VAL A 138 -11.15 4.63 -1.12
N TYR A 139 -9.88 4.82 -1.47
CA TYR A 139 -8.88 5.38 -0.56
C TYR A 139 -7.74 6.08 -1.30
N GLU A 140 -7.04 6.92 -0.57
CA GLU A 140 -5.81 7.59 -0.99
C GLU A 140 -4.81 7.59 0.15
N ASN A 141 -3.53 7.41 -0.17
CA ASN A 141 -2.42 7.60 0.76
C ASN A 141 -1.87 9.02 0.55
N LYS A 142 -2.26 9.96 1.40
CA LYS A 142 -1.86 11.36 1.32
C LYS A 142 -0.67 11.67 2.19
N LEU A 143 0.09 12.69 1.79
CA LEU A 143 1.02 13.35 2.71
C LEU A 143 0.23 14.00 3.86
N LYS A 144 0.70 13.85 5.09
CA LYS A 144 0.17 14.60 6.23
C LYS A 144 0.49 16.07 6.06
N HIS A 145 -0.40 16.93 6.46
CA HIS A 145 -0.04 18.34 6.60
C HIS A 145 0.79 18.52 7.87
N LEU A 146 2.07 18.89 7.71
CA LEU A 146 2.98 19.15 8.83
C LEU A 146 3.33 20.65 8.87
N THR A 147 3.14 21.26 10.02
CA THR A 147 3.65 22.60 10.31
C THR A 147 5.18 22.60 10.35
N LEU A 148 5.82 23.76 10.20
CA LEU A 148 7.29 23.89 10.30
C LEU A 148 7.81 23.41 11.67
N SER A 149 7.07 23.64 12.75
CA SER A 149 7.42 23.16 14.09
C SER A 149 7.43 21.63 14.16
N GLU A 150 6.42 20.97 13.58
CA GLU A 150 6.35 19.51 13.53
C GLU A 150 7.42 18.92 12.63
N GLN A 151 7.72 19.53 11.49
CA GLN A 151 8.81 19.12 10.63
C GLN A 151 10.15 19.18 11.39
N ASN A 152 10.44 20.28 12.09
CA ASN A 152 11.66 20.43 12.88
C ASN A 152 11.75 19.37 14.00
N ALA A 153 10.65 19.06 14.68
CA ALA A 153 10.60 18.04 15.73
C ALA A 153 10.79 16.61 15.17
N LEU A 154 10.32 16.37 13.96
CA LEU A 154 10.41 15.06 13.31
C LEU A 154 11.75 14.84 12.60
N LYS A 155 12.49 15.90 12.28
CA LYS A 155 13.76 15.79 11.55
C LYS A 155 14.70 14.77 12.20
N PRO A 156 15.23 13.80 11.42
CA PRO A 156 16.21 12.85 11.93
C PRO A 156 17.51 13.55 12.34
N LYS A 157 18.18 13.01 13.33
CA LYS A 157 19.53 13.49 13.71
C LYS A 157 20.52 13.17 12.59
N GLU A 158 21.59 13.93 12.55
CA GLU A 158 22.73 13.64 11.66
C GLU A 158 23.23 12.19 11.89
N LYS A 159 23.73 11.59 10.83
CA LYS A 159 24.21 10.20 10.81
C LYS A 159 23.17 9.14 11.15
N SER A 160 21.86 9.47 11.09
CA SER A 160 20.79 8.47 11.28
C SER A 160 20.81 7.39 10.21
N VAL A 161 20.36 6.19 10.58
CA VAL A 161 20.03 5.09 9.67
C VAL A 161 18.52 5.15 9.40
N LEU A 162 18.13 5.44 8.16
CA LEU A 162 16.75 5.62 7.74
C LEU A 162 16.25 4.35 7.04
N ILE A 163 15.17 3.75 7.53
CA ILE A 163 14.59 2.53 6.96
C ILE A 163 13.31 2.89 6.19
N PHE A 164 13.32 2.62 4.89
CA PHE A 164 12.19 2.87 4.00
C PHE A 164 11.49 1.56 3.64
N THR A 165 10.23 1.44 4.01
CA THR A 165 9.43 0.22 3.83
C THR A 165 8.48 0.28 2.65
N ALA A 166 8.44 1.37 1.91
CA ALA A 166 7.69 1.54 0.67
C ALA A 166 8.16 2.77 -0.09
N ILE A 167 7.89 2.82 -1.41
CA ILE A 167 8.14 4.01 -2.24
C ILE A 167 7.38 5.23 -1.69
N SER A 168 6.13 5.07 -1.26
CA SER A 168 5.33 6.17 -0.71
C SER A 168 5.97 6.78 0.54
N HIS A 169 6.65 5.98 1.35
CA HIS A 169 7.39 6.46 2.52
C HIS A 169 8.64 7.24 2.13
N ALA A 170 9.37 6.78 1.12
CA ALA A 170 10.52 7.50 0.58
C ALA A 170 10.10 8.84 -0.04
N LYS A 171 9.05 8.85 -0.86
CA LYS A 171 8.45 10.08 -1.42
C LYS A 171 8.06 11.07 -0.32
N ALA A 172 7.38 10.60 0.73
CA ALA A 172 6.97 11.44 1.84
C ALA A 172 8.15 12.02 2.62
N PHE A 173 9.20 11.22 2.82
CA PHE A 173 10.42 11.72 3.45
C PHE A 173 11.07 12.83 2.63
N LEU A 174 11.28 12.61 1.34
CA LEU A 174 11.92 13.56 0.43
C LEU A 174 11.07 14.83 0.18
N HIS A 175 9.77 14.76 0.44
CA HIS A 175 8.92 15.94 0.41
C HIS A 175 9.18 16.90 1.59
N TYR A 176 9.46 16.35 2.77
CA TYR A 176 9.63 17.17 3.99
C TYR A 176 11.08 17.39 4.38
N PHE A 177 11.99 16.49 3.99
CA PHE A 177 13.35 16.49 4.46
C PHE A 177 14.34 16.28 3.30
N GLU A 178 15.43 16.99 3.36
CA GLU A 178 16.59 16.69 2.54
C GLU A 178 17.28 15.41 3.04
N PHE A 179 17.71 14.57 2.12
CA PHE A 179 18.53 13.41 2.46
C PHE A 179 19.99 13.85 2.58
N LEU A 180 20.50 13.93 3.80
CA LEU A 180 21.86 14.37 4.07
C LEU A 180 22.88 13.29 3.67
N GLU A 181 24.07 13.68 3.19
CA GLU A 181 25.14 12.76 2.79
C GLU A 181 25.58 11.80 3.91
N ASN A 182 25.45 12.22 5.16
CA ASN A 182 25.81 11.42 6.33
C ASN A 182 24.67 10.49 6.81
N TYR A 183 23.51 10.50 6.17
CA TYR A 183 22.47 9.49 6.40
C TYR A 183 22.81 8.17 5.71
N THR A 184 22.34 7.09 6.28
CA THR A 184 22.40 5.76 5.65
C THR A 184 20.98 5.31 5.34
N ALA A 185 20.69 4.95 4.10
CA ALA A 185 19.40 4.43 3.69
C ALA A 185 19.37 2.92 3.70
N ILE A 186 18.27 2.34 4.20
CA ILE A 186 17.91 0.92 4.08
C ILE A 186 16.56 0.83 3.40
N SER A 187 16.47 -0.02 2.38
CA SER A 187 15.23 -0.35 1.67
C SER A 187 14.75 -1.75 2.03
N ILE A 188 13.44 -1.91 2.22
CA ILE A 188 12.84 -3.22 2.50
C ILE A 188 12.97 -4.20 1.33
N GLY A 189 13.15 -3.69 0.10
CA GLY A 189 13.28 -4.51 -1.10
C GLY A 189 13.63 -3.68 -2.33
N ASN A 190 13.84 -4.39 -3.45
CA ASN A 190 14.36 -3.82 -4.70
C ASN A 190 13.54 -2.63 -5.24
N THR A 191 12.22 -2.70 -5.20
CA THR A 191 11.34 -1.63 -5.75
C THR A 191 11.57 -0.29 -5.03
N THR A 192 11.72 -0.32 -3.70
CA THR A 192 12.02 0.89 -2.90
C THR A 192 13.45 1.35 -3.14
N ALA A 193 14.41 0.41 -3.26
CA ALA A 193 15.80 0.71 -3.55
C ALA A 193 15.98 1.37 -4.91
N SER A 194 15.33 0.86 -5.96
CA SER A 194 15.35 1.45 -7.31
C SER A 194 14.84 2.88 -7.30
N TYR A 195 13.71 3.14 -6.60
CA TYR A 195 13.20 4.49 -6.48
C TYR A 195 14.20 5.43 -5.78
N LEU A 196 14.81 5.01 -4.67
CA LEU A 196 15.81 5.84 -3.98
C LEU A 196 17.04 6.09 -4.86
N GLN A 197 17.49 5.08 -5.61
CA GLN A 197 18.60 5.21 -6.56
C GLN A 197 18.30 6.22 -7.68
N GLU A 198 17.07 6.25 -8.19
CA GLU A 198 16.60 7.27 -9.16
C GLU A 198 16.63 8.68 -8.57
N GLN A 199 16.52 8.82 -7.23
CA GLN A 199 16.66 10.08 -6.52
C GLN A 199 18.13 10.41 -6.12
N GLY A 200 19.11 9.60 -6.58
CA GLY A 200 20.53 9.77 -6.23
C GLY A 200 20.89 9.25 -4.83
N ILE A 201 20.02 8.46 -4.19
CA ILE A 201 20.21 7.96 -2.83
C ILE A 201 20.51 6.45 -2.88
N PRO A 202 21.77 6.03 -2.72
CA PRO A 202 22.11 4.63 -2.61
C PRO A 202 21.57 4.06 -1.29
N SER A 203 21.03 2.83 -1.34
CA SER A 203 20.50 2.17 -0.15
C SER A 203 20.93 0.73 -0.03
N TYR A 204 21.14 0.28 1.20
CA TYR A 204 21.27 -1.15 1.51
C TYR A 204 19.90 -1.81 1.39
N ILE A 205 19.86 -3.04 0.86
CA ILE A 205 18.62 -3.79 0.68
C ILE A 205 18.55 -4.90 1.71
N ALA A 206 17.43 -5.02 2.42
CA ALA A 206 17.22 -6.11 3.35
C ALA A 206 17.18 -7.46 2.61
N GLN A 207 17.78 -8.50 3.20
CA GLN A 207 17.86 -9.84 2.60
C GLN A 207 16.48 -10.47 2.36
N LYS A 208 15.49 -10.11 3.19
CA LYS A 208 14.09 -10.49 3.06
C LYS A 208 13.22 -9.24 3.21
N PRO A 209 12.07 -9.14 2.53
CA PRO A 209 11.18 -7.99 2.63
C PRO A 209 10.36 -8.03 3.95
N SER A 210 11.04 -7.98 5.08
CA SER A 210 10.46 -7.96 6.41
C SER A 210 11.04 -6.84 7.28
N LEU A 211 10.27 -6.42 8.29
CA LEU A 211 10.72 -5.38 9.23
C LEU A 211 11.91 -5.87 10.07
N GLU A 212 11.90 -7.15 10.44
CA GLU A 212 12.96 -7.79 11.23
C GLU A 212 14.29 -7.74 10.46
N ALA A 213 14.30 -8.12 9.18
CA ALA A 213 15.52 -8.11 8.36
C ALA A 213 16.04 -6.68 8.13
N CYS A 214 15.14 -5.69 7.98
CA CYS A 214 15.53 -4.28 7.92
C CYS A 214 16.20 -3.81 9.22
N LEU A 215 15.63 -4.20 10.37
CA LEU A 215 16.16 -3.83 11.67
C LEU A 215 17.54 -4.48 11.93
N GLU A 216 17.67 -5.76 11.65
CA GLU A 216 18.94 -6.47 11.78
C GLU A 216 20.05 -5.79 10.96
N LEU A 217 19.74 -5.46 9.71
CA LEU A 217 20.69 -4.74 8.85
C LEU A 217 21.03 -3.35 9.44
N ALA A 218 20.04 -2.62 9.95
CA ALA A 218 20.25 -1.30 10.56
C ALA A 218 21.15 -1.38 11.81
N LEU A 219 20.98 -2.41 12.63
CA LEU A 219 21.80 -2.62 13.83
C LEU A 219 23.26 -2.95 13.48
N ASN A 220 23.49 -3.73 12.42
CA ASN A 220 24.82 -4.04 11.92
C ASN A 220 25.55 -2.82 11.33
N LEU A 221 24.82 -1.86 10.73
CA LEU A 221 25.36 -0.62 10.17
C LEU A 221 25.51 0.50 11.21
N LYS A 222 25.03 0.29 12.44
CA LYS A 222 25.06 1.26 13.54
C LYS A 222 26.42 1.34 14.23
N SER A 223 27.28 0.32 14.04
CA SER A 223 28.67 0.27 14.53
C SER A 223 29.57 1.16 13.63
#